data_fa369a3a0133f8e9ebbb58f52064f05a
#
_entry.id   fa369a3a0133f8e9ebbb58f52064f05a
#
_cell.length_a   1.000
_cell.length_b   1.000
_cell.length_c   1.000
_cell.angle_alpha   90.00
_cell.angle_beta   90.00
_cell.angle_gamma   90.00
#
_symmetry.space_group_name_H-M   'P 1'
#
loop_
_entity.id
_entity.type
_entity.pdbx_description
1 polymer ?
#
loop_
_entity_poly.entity_id
_entity_poly.type
_entity_poly.pdbx_seq_one_letter_code
_entity_poly.pdbx_strand_id
1 'polypeptide(L)'
;MSLNLHPMINVAVKAARAAGNIINRAALDIESVRISQKKANDFVTEVDHAAEKAIIDTLLGAYPGHAIWAEESGREHGAQDSEFVWIIDPLDGTTNFIHGLPIYCVSIALAVKGKVEQAVVYDPTRNDLFTATKGRGAFLNDRRIRVSKRTELKGCLISTGFPFRDGDNFQEYLSMVGEVMQRTAGIRRPGAAALDLAYVAAGYTDGFFERGLQPWDVAAGSLLVTEAGGLVGNFTGEADYLDQQECIAGAPRVYGQLVGMLGKYSKFASAGDKAAVRQAAALSLTPAVAAASADAAHAAPTSEEDAPF
;
A
#
# COMPACT_ATOMS: atom_id res chain seq x y z
N MET A 1 29.28 0.86 11.02
CA MET A 1 28.80 -0.53 11.15
C MET A 1 27.77 -0.74 10.07
N SER A 2 28.01 -1.66 9.12
CA SER A 2 27.02 -1.99 8.11
C SER A 2 25.84 -2.65 8.84
N LEU A 3 24.62 -2.10 8.63
CA LEU A 3 23.39 -2.74 9.09
C LEU A 3 23.31 -4.12 8.44
N ASN A 4 23.27 -5.18 9.26
CA ASN A 4 23.02 -6.53 8.79
C ASN A 4 21.52 -6.65 8.49
N LEU A 5 21.10 -6.12 7.32
CA LEU A 5 19.73 -6.16 6.85
C LEU A 5 19.31 -7.62 6.64
N HIS A 6 18.04 -7.91 6.87
CA HIS A 6 17.47 -9.23 6.54
C HIS A 6 17.67 -9.53 5.05
N PRO A 7 18.05 -10.75 4.63
CA PRO A 7 18.31 -11.04 3.21
C PRO A 7 17.18 -10.61 2.26
N MET A 8 15.93 -10.79 2.65
CA MET A 8 14.76 -10.40 1.84
C MET A 8 14.66 -8.88 1.66
N ILE A 9 15.01 -8.08 2.68
CA ILE A 9 14.97 -6.62 2.53
C ILE A 9 16.06 -6.13 1.57
N ASN A 10 17.22 -6.79 1.52
CA ASN A 10 18.26 -6.44 0.54
C ASN A 10 17.79 -6.66 -0.90
N VAL A 11 17.02 -7.71 -1.14
CA VAL A 11 16.44 -7.98 -2.47
C VAL A 11 15.36 -6.95 -2.79
N ALA A 12 14.50 -6.61 -1.81
CA ALA A 12 13.48 -5.57 -1.99
C ALA A 12 14.11 -4.19 -2.26
N VAL A 13 15.20 -3.83 -1.58
CA VAL A 13 15.96 -2.59 -1.85
C VAL A 13 16.55 -2.61 -3.27
N LYS A 14 17.10 -3.73 -3.72
CA LYS A 14 17.59 -3.87 -5.10
C LYS A 14 16.44 -3.67 -6.09
N ALA A 15 15.28 -4.26 -5.85
CA ALA A 15 14.09 -4.12 -6.68
C ALA A 15 13.60 -2.66 -6.72
N ALA A 16 13.46 -2.01 -5.57
CA ALA A 16 13.04 -0.61 -5.48
C ALA A 16 13.99 0.34 -6.21
N ARG A 17 15.30 0.12 -6.12
CA ARG A 17 16.29 0.92 -6.86
C ARG A 17 16.24 0.68 -8.37
N ALA A 18 15.97 -0.56 -8.80
CA ALA A 18 15.79 -0.88 -10.22
C ALA A 18 14.58 -0.13 -10.80
N ALA A 19 13.44 -0.16 -10.11
CA ALA A 19 12.25 0.60 -10.46
C ALA A 19 12.50 2.11 -10.44
N GLY A 20 13.12 2.64 -9.39
CA GLY A 20 13.45 4.06 -9.27
C GLY A 20 14.37 4.58 -10.39
N ASN A 21 15.27 3.74 -10.90
CA ASN A 21 16.09 4.10 -12.06
C ASN A 21 15.26 4.23 -13.34
N ILE A 22 14.24 3.38 -13.53
CA ILE A 22 13.29 3.47 -14.65
C ILE A 22 12.49 4.77 -14.53
N ILE A 23 11.93 5.03 -13.35
CA ILE A 23 11.14 6.23 -13.06
C ILE A 23 11.96 7.50 -13.29
N ASN A 24 13.18 7.59 -12.72
CA ASN A 24 14.05 8.75 -12.88
C ASN A 24 14.44 8.99 -14.33
N ARG A 25 14.67 7.93 -15.12
CA ARG A 25 14.95 8.06 -16.55
C ARG A 25 13.77 8.62 -17.31
N ALA A 26 12.56 8.12 -17.05
CA ALA A 26 11.35 8.61 -17.68
C ALA A 26 11.01 10.05 -17.26
N ALA A 27 11.31 10.43 -16.02
CA ALA A 27 11.12 11.80 -15.52
C ALA A 27 11.95 12.87 -16.26
N LEU A 28 12.99 12.47 -17.00
CA LEU A 28 13.79 13.41 -17.82
C LEU A 28 13.05 13.86 -19.09
N ASP A 29 12.04 13.11 -19.52
CA ASP A 29 11.25 13.39 -20.74
C ASP A 29 9.80 12.91 -20.54
N ILE A 30 9.10 13.56 -19.63
CA ILE A 30 7.71 13.19 -19.25
C ILE A 30 6.75 13.32 -20.43
N GLU A 31 7.01 14.26 -21.36
CA GLU A 31 6.13 14.49 -22.51
C GLU A 31 6.10 13.29 -23.47
N SER A 32 7.14 12.46 -23.47
CA SER A 32 7.20 11.23 -24.27
C SER A 32 6.51 10.02 -23.61
N VAL A 33 6.13 10.11 -22.32
CA VAL A 33 5.54 9.00 -21.57
C VAL A 33 4.08 8.77 -22.02
N ARG A 34 3.77 7.52 -22.35
CA ARG A 34 2.40 7.12 -22.67
C ARG A 34 1.58 6.99 -21.39
N ILE A 35 0.50 7.78 -21.34
CA ILE A 35 -0.43 7.82 -20.21
C ILE A 35 -1.71 7.11 -20.63
N SER A 36 -2.22 6.23 -19.79
CA SER A 36 -3.53 5.61 -19.89
C SER A 36 -4.35 5.92 -18.65
N GLN A 37 -5.66 5.83 -18.74
CA GLN A 37 -6.57 6.08 -17.62
C GLN A 37 -7.30 4.79 -17.28
N LYS A 38 -7.14 4.30 -16.04
CA LYS A 38 -7.84 3.10 -15.53
C LYS A 38 -9.30 3.44 -15.21
N LYS A 39 -9.55 4.58 -14.55
CA LYS A 39 -10.87 5.13 -14.17
C LYS A 39 -10.77 6.66 -14.12
N ALA A 40 -11.88 7.34 -13.84
CA ALA A 40 -11.88 8.78 -13.64
C ALA A 40 -10.82 9.18 -12.59
N ASN A 41 -9.86 10.04 -13.00
CA ASN A 41 -8.73 10.52 -12.18
C ASN A 41 -7.78 9.41 -11.64
N ASP A 42 -7.80 8.23 -12.23
CA ASP A 42 -6.92 7.10 -11.91
C ASP A 42 -6.07 6.80 -13.15
N PHE A 43 -4.81 7.19 -13.10
CA PHE A 43 -3.88 7.13 -14.23
C PHE A 43 -2.87 6.01 -14.04
N VAL A 44 -2.42 5.45 -15.16
CA VAL A 44 -1.31 4.52 -15.26
C VAL A 44 -0.45 4.89 -16.46
N THR A 45 0.83 4.69 -16.34
CA THR A 45 1.77 4.92 -17.43
C THR A 45 2.52 3.65 -17.80
N GLU A 46 3.19 3.66 -18.96
CA GLU A 46 4.12 2.58 -19.32
C GLU A 46 5.27 2.46 -18.32
N VAL A 47 5.53 3.52 -17.52
CA VAL A 47 6.57 3.55 -16.49
C VAL A 47 6.15 2.71 -15.28
N ASP A 48 4.87 2.79 -14.86
CA ASP A 48 4.32 1.95 -13.78
C ASP A 48 4.50 0.46 -14.12
N HIS A 49 4.08 0.05 -15.33
CA HIS A 49 4.24 -1.34 -15.78
C HIS A 49 5.71 -1.78 -15.90
N ALA A 50 6.58 -0.89 -16.39
CA ALA A 50 8.02 -1.21 -16.52
C ALA A 50 8.69 -1.32 -15.14
N ALA A 51 8.32 -0.44 -14.21
CA ALA A 51 8.79 -0.46 -12.82
C ALA A 51 8.30 -1.72 -12.10
N GLU A 52 6.99 -2.04 -12.21
CA GLU A 52 6.42 -3.26 -11.65
C GLU A 52 7.12 -4.52 -12.15
N LYS A 53 7.30 -4.64 -13.47
CA LYS A 53 8.02 -5.76 -14.06
C LYS A 53 9.43 -5.90 -13.50
N ALA A 54 10.18 -4.82 -13.36
CA ALA A 54 11.54 -4.85 -12.82
C ALA A 54 11.56 -5.29 -11.34
N ILE A 55 10.55 -4.89 -10.56
CA ILE A 55 10.39 -5.34 -9.17
C ILE A 55 10.09 -6.83 -9.14
N ILE A 56 9.10 -7.29 -9.88
CA ILE A 56 8.68 -8.70 -9.91
C ILE A 56 9.82 -9.61 -10.37
N ASP A 57 10.50 -9.27 -11.47
CA ASP A 57 11.64 -10.04 -11.99
C ASP A 57 12.76 -10.15 -10.93
N THR A 58 13.03 -9.08 -10.19
CA THR A 58 14.05 -9.07 -9.13
C THR A 58 13.65 -9.92 -7.93
N LEU A 59 12.40 -9.82 -7.50
CA LEU A 59 11.89 -10.53 -6.31
C LEU A 59 11.73 -12.04 -6.60
N LEU A 60 11.07 -12.40 -7.69
CA LEU A 60 10.85 -13.81 -8.07
C LEU A 60 12.13 -14.48 -8.56
N GLY A 61 13.07 -13.73 -9.14
CA GLY A 61 14.39 -14.25 -9.46
C GLY A 61 15.18 -14.72 -8.23
N ALA A 62 14.97 -14.07 -7.08
CA ALA A 62 15.58 -14.47 -5.81
C ALA A 62 14.70 -15.45 -5.01
N TYR A 63 13.38 -15.32 -5.10
CA TYR A 63 12.39 -16.08 -4.32
C TYR A 63 11.25 -16.59 -5.21
N PRO A 64 11.49 -17.60 -6.08
CA PRO A 64 10.48 -18.07 -7.05
C PRO A 64 9.25 -18.71 -6.41
N GLY A 65 9.33 -19.12 -5.14
CA GLY A 65 8.21 -19.67 -4.37
C GLY A 65 7.35 -18.63 -3.65
N HIS A 66 7.60 -17.33 -3.81
CA HIS A 66 6.79 -16.28 -3.21
C HIS A 66 5.64 -15.86 -4.15
N ALA A 67 4.57 -15.31 -3.57
CA ALA A 67 3.47 -14.69 -4.30
C ALA A 67 3.72 -13.19 -4.49
N ILE A 68 3.05 -12.62 -5.48
CA ILE A 68 3.01 -11.18 -5.74
C ILE A 68 1.57 -10.69 -5.59
N TRP A 69 1.40 -9.52 -5.00
CA TRP A 69 0.19 -8.73 -5.01
C TRP A 69 0.56 -7.29 -5.35
N ALA A 70 0.41 -6.93 -6.60
CA ALA A 70 0.85 -5.65 -7.14
C ALA A 70 -0.34 -4.81 -7.61
N GLU A 71 -0.14 -3.50 -7.75
CA GLU A 71 -1.18 -2.57 -8.16
C GLU A 71 -1.64 -2.83 -9.60
N GLU A 72 -0.72 -3.06 -10.54
CA GLU A 72 -1.02 -3.13 -11.95
C GLU A 72 -1.46 -4.52 -12.39
N SER A 73 -0.74 -5.55 -11.97
CA SER A 73 -0.99 -6.94 -12.35
C SER A 73 -1.77 -7.75 -11.30
N GLY A 74 -2.14 -7.14 -10.18
CA GLY A 74 -2.89 -7.84 -9.14
C GLY A 74 -2.12 -9.04 -8.56
N ARG A 75 -2.71 -10.24 -8.64
CA ARG A 75 -2.14 -11.49 -8.11
C ARG A 75 -1.76 -12.48 -9.22
N GLU A 76 -1.43 -12.00 -10.40
CA GLU A 76 -1.16 -12.86 -11.57
C GLU A 76 0.20 -13.55 -11.52
N HIS A 77 1.12 -13.11 -10.65
CA HIS A 77 2.51 -13.56 -10.61
C HIS A 77 2.86 -14.32 -9.33
N GLY A 78 3.84 -15.24 -9.46
CA GLY A 78 4.36 -16.02 -8.35
C GLY A 78 3.48 -17.20 -7.93
N ALA A 79 3.83 -17.80 -6.79
CA ALA A 79 3.13 -18.97 -6.25
C ALA A 79 1.86 -18.57 -5.50
N GLN A 80 0.68 -18.96 -6.01
CA GLN A 80 -0.61 -18.50 -5.48
C GLN A 80 -0.88 -18.90 -4.03
N ASP A 81 -0.36 -20.05 -3.59
CA ASP A 81 -0.57 -20.59 -2.23
C ASP A 81 0.58 -20.25 -1.27
N SER A 82 1.42 -19.29 -1.61
CA SER A 82 2.59 -18.92 -0.79
C SER A 82 2.19 -18.19 0.48
N GLU A 83 2.77 -18.57 1.61
CA GLU A 83 2.68 -17.81 2.86
C GLU A 83 3.44 -16.47 2.78
N PHE A 84 4.33 -16.30 1.79
CA PHE A 84 5.14 -15.13 1.55
C PHE A 84 4.56 -14.34 0.37
N VAL A 85 4.00 -13.16 0.64
CA VAL A 85 3.35 -12.33 -0.36
C VAL A 85 4.03 -10.97 -0.42
N TRP A 86 4.61 -10.61 -1.57
CA TRP A 86 5.08 -9.27 -1.83
C TRP A 86 3.92 -8.37 -2.24
N ILE A 87 3.72 -7.27 -1.53
CA ILE A 87 2.71 -6.26 -1.80
C ILE A 87 3.44 -5.05 -2.38
N ILE A 88 3.07 -4.64 -3.60
CA ILE A 88 3.87 -3.73 -4.42
C ILE A 88 3.00 -2.62 -4.99
N ASP A 89 3.46 -1.38 -4.81
CA ASP A 89 3.10 -0.23 -5.61
C ASP A 89 4.35 0.23 -6.37
N PRO A 90 4.38 0.10 -7.70
CA PRO A 90 5.55 0.44 -8.48
C PRO A 90 5.82 1.94 -8.57
N LEU A 91 4.79 2.78 -8.45
CA LEU A 91 4.86 4.24 -8.56
C LEU A 91 3.71 4.92 -7.81
N ASP A 92 3.76 4.91 -6.47
CA ASP A 92 2.83 5.70 -5.64
C ASP A 92 3.01 7.19 -5.95
N GLY A 93 1.92 7.83 -6.37
CA GLY A 93 1.90 9.22 -6.81
C GLY A 93 2.00 9.39 -8.33
N THR A 94 1.44 8.48 -9.15
CA THR A 94 1.42 8.53 -10.61
C THR A 94 0.93 9.88 -11.14
N THR A 95 -0.11 10.47 -10.53
CA THR A 95 -0.58 11.82 -10.91
C THR A 95 0.49 12.89 -10.73
N ASN A 96 1.25 12.84 -9.64
CA ASN A 96 2.38 13.76 -9.42
C ASN A 96 3.46 13.54 -10.48
N PHE A 97 3.79 12.29 -10.77
CA PHE A 97 4.79 11.93 -11.77
C PHE A 97 4.45 12.50 -13.14
N ILE A 98 3.23 12.29 -13.66
CA ILE A 98 2.81 12.77 -14.99
C ILE A 98 2.77 14.30 -15.10
N HIS A 99 2.65 15.00 -13.97
CA HIS A 99 2.72 16.47 -13.89
C HIS A 99 4.13 17.00 -13.61
N GLY A 100 5.15 16.13 -13.49
CA GLY A 100 6.52 16.54 -13.16
C GLY A 100 6.69 17.03 -11.72
N LEU A 101 5.72 16.77 -10.83
CA LEU A 101 5.83 17.12 -9.42
C LEU A 101 6.65 16.02 -8.70
N PRO A 102 7.85 16.34 -8.15
CA PRO A 102 8.79 15.34 -7.66
C PRO A 102 8.39 14.81 -6.26
N ILE A 103 7.19 14.25 -6.14
CA ILE A 103 6.62 13.65 -4.93
C ILE A 103 5.95 12.33 -5.34
N TYR A 104 6.73 11.28 -5.40
CA TYR A 104 6.31 9.92 -5.72
C TYR A 104 7.33 8.92 -5.20
N CYS A 105 6.95 7.66 -5.03
CA CYS A 105 7.86 6.65 -4.51
C CYS A 105 7.53 5.25 -5.04
N VAL A 106 8.44 4.31 -4.78
CA VAL A 106 8.24 2.87 -4.91
C VAL A 106 7.93 2.32 -3.53
N SER A 107 6.85 1.54 -3.39
CA SER A 107 6.45 0.89 -2.14
C SER A 107 6.48 -0.63 -2.29
N ILE A 108 7.24 -1.32 -1.44
CA ILE A 108 7.37 -2.79 -1.43
C ILE A 108 7.27 -3.29 0.00
N ALA A 109 6.29 -4.13 0.28
CA ALA A 109 6.18 -4.84 1.54
C ALA A 109 6.23 -6.36 1.34
N LEU A 110 6.75 -7.09 2.32
CA LEU A 110 6.61 -8.55 2.39
C LEU A 110 5.70 -8.89 3.56
N ALA A 111 4.57 -9.52 3.25
CA ALA A 111 3.72 -10.15 4.24
C ALA A 111 4.07 -11.64 4.36
N VAL A 112 4.15 -12.12 5.61
CA VAL A 112 4.33 -13.54 5.96
C VAL A 112 3.12 -13.97 6.76
N LYS A 113 2.37 -14.96 6.25
CA LYS A 113 1.12 -15.42 6.87
C LYS A 113 0.15 -14.26 7.15
N GLY A 114 0.02 -13.34 6.19
CA GLY A 114 -0.85 -12.18 6.28
C GLY A 114 -0.35 -11.02 7.16
N LYS A 115 0.87 -11.11 7.72
CA LYS A 115 1.44 -10.03 8.55
C LYS A 115 2.64 -9.40 7.86
N VAL A 116 2.66 -8.08 7.73
CA VAL A 116 3.78 -7.35 7.14
C VAL A 116 5.02 -7.49 8.03
N GLU A 117 6.12 -7.95 7.46
CA GLU A 117 7.37 -8.21 8.19
C GLU A 117 8.58 -7.46 7.63
N GLN A 118 8.54 -7.07 6.34
CA GLN A 118 9.58 -6.27 5.70
C GLN A 118 8.91 -5.11 4.95
N ALA A 119 9.56 -3.96 4.92
CA ALA A 119 9.09 -2.78 4.22
C ALA A 119 10.23 -2.00 3.58
N VAL A 120 10.00 -1.54 2.36
CA VAL A 120 10.84 -0.59 1.63
C VAL A 120 9.93 0.46 1.02
N VAL A 121 10.20 1.74 1.29
CA VAL A 121 9.67 2.88 0.55
C VAL A 121 10.87 3.65 0.03
N TYR A 122 10.92 3.85 -1.29
CA TYR A 122 12.04 4.51 -1.94
C TYR A 122 11.57 5.73 -2.74
N ASP A 123 11.98 6.91 -2.32
CA ASP A 123 11.82 8.16 -3.06
C ASP A 123 12.99 8.30 -4.05
N PRO A 124 12.77 8.09 -5.36
CA PRO A 124 13.84 8.16 -6.34
C PRO A 124 14.29 9.60 -6.62
N THR A 125 13.46 10.60 -6.32
CA THR A 125 13.77 12.01 -6.59
C THR A 125 14.82 12.57 -5.63
N ARG A 126 14.80 12.10 -4.37
CA ARG A 126 15.72 12.49 -3.30
C ARG A 126 16.76 11.41 -3.00
N ASN A 127 16.62 10.24 -3.60
CA ASN A 127 17.36 9.03 -3.25
C ASN A 127 17.22 8.67 -1.75
N ASP A 128 16.03 8.91 -1.18
CA ASP A 128 15.71 8.57 0.19
C ASP A 128 15.16 7.16 0.27
N LEU A 129 15.84 6.30 1.03
CA LEU A 129 15.51 4.90 1.20
C LEU A 129 15.02 4.66 2.63
N PHE A 130 13.72 4.41 2.78
CA PHE A 130 13.12 4.00 4.03
C PHE A 130 13.01 2.48 4.09
N THR A 131 13.46 1.89 5.18
CA THR A 131 13.41 0.43 5.37
C THR A 131 12.95 0.09 6.78
N ALA A 132 12.18 -1.00 6.92
CA ALA A 132 11.85 -1.58 8.21
C ALA A 132 11.82 -3.10 8.14
N THR A 133 12.26 -3.73 9.23
CA THR A 133 12.06 -5.15 9.51
C THR A 133 11.38 -5.26 10.87
N LYS A 134 10.31 -6.03 10.94
CA LYS A 134 9.53 -6.24 12.17
C LYS A 134 10.42 -6.63 13.34
N GLY A 135 10.30 -5.87 14.45
CA GLY A 135 11.09 -6.02 15.65
C GLY A 135 12.53 -5.48 15.58
N ARG A 136 12.94 -4.88 14.44
CA ARG A 136 14.31 -4.35 14.28
C ARG A 136 14.37 -2.83 14.12
N GLY A 137 13.23 -2.17 13.99
CA GLY A 137 13.11 -0.73 13.83
C GLY A 137 13.08 -0.26 12.38
N ALA A 138 12.81 1.04 12.21
CA ALA A 138 12.76 1.70 10.92
C ALA A 138 14.01 2.58 10.71
N PHE A 139 14.41 2.74 9.45
CA PHE A 139 15.62 3.45 9.04
C PHE A 139 15.35 4.30 7.80
N LEU A 140 16.00 5.46 7.73
CA LEU A 140 16.13 6.30 6.54
C LEU A 140 17.62 6.41 6.20
N ASN A 141 18.01 5.94 5.00
CA ASN A 141 19.40 5.97 4.55
C ASN A 141 20.35 5.43 5.63
N ASP A 142 20.04 4.22 6.15
CA ASP A 142 20.76 3.51 7.21
C ASP A 142 20.79 4.22 8.58
N ARG A 143 20.09 5.33 8.74
CA ARG A 143 19.94 6.02 10.03
C ARG A 143 18.60 5.65 10.66
N ARG A 144 18.65 5.19 11.92
CA ARG A 144 17.43 4.83 12.66
C ARG A 144 16.51 6.04 12.83
N ILE A 145 15.25 5.89 12.45
CA ILE A 145 14.22 6.93 12.58
C ILE A 145 13.23 6.62 13.69
N ARG A 146 12.51 7.65 14.13
CA ARG A 146 11.44 7.59 15.12
C ARG A 146 10.35 8.57 14.76
N VAL A 147 9.11 8.22 15.06
CA VAL A 147 7.99 9.16 15.01
C VAL A 147 8.23 10.37 15.92
N SER A 148 7.52 11.45 15.68
CA SER A 148 7.66 12.67 16.47
C SER A 148 7.33 12.45 17.95
N LYS A 149 7.82 13.35 18.82
CA LYS A 149 7.55 13.33 20.26
C LYS A 149 6.37 14.20 20.66
N ARG A 150 5.60 14.72 19.70
CA ARG A 150 4.45 15.56 19.99
C ARG A 150 3.34 14.77 20.67
N THR A 151 2.66 15.43 21.58
CA THR A 151 1.63 14.82 22.42
C THR A 151 0.25 15.46 22.24
N GLU A 152 0.18 16.63 21.59
CA GLU A 152 -1.04 17.41 21.40
C GLU A 152 -1.18 17.80 19.93
N LEU A 153 -2.40 17.73 19.38
CA LEU A 153 -2.68 18.09 18.00
C LEU A 153 -2.35 19.54 17.64
N LYS A 154 -2.50 20.46 18.57
CA LYS A 154 -2.34 21.91 18.35
C LYS A 154 -1.02 22.31 17.67
N GLY A 155 0.06 21.58 17.91
CA GLY A 155 1.36 21.83 17.29
C GLY A 155 1.73 20.87 16.17
N CYS A 156 0.80 19.98 15.76
CA CYS A 156 1.09 18.92 14.82
C CYS A 156 0.91 19.35 13.37
N LEU A 157 1.76 18.77 12.52
CA LEU A 157 1.63 18.77 11.08
C LEU A 157 1.06 17.41 10.64
N ILE A 158 -0.12 17.41 10.02
CA ILE A 158 -0.81 16.19 9.61
C ILE A 158 -0.81 16.10 8.09
N SER A 159 -0.54 14.91 7.54
CA SER A 159 -0.70 14.65 6.11
C SER A 159 -1.99 13.86 5.82
N THR A 160 -2.51 14.01 4.59
CA THR A 160 -3.73 13.36 4.11
C THR A 160 -3.74 13.31 2.59
N GLY A 161 -4.55 12.43 2.00
CA GLY A 161 -4.97 12.50 0.61
C GLY A 161 -6.37 13.06 0.47
N PHE A 162 -6.86 13.17 -0.76
CA PHE A 162 -8.25 13.50 -1.04
C PHE A 162 -8.90 12.37 -1.82
N PRO A 163 -10.16 12.02 -1.52
CA PRO A 163 -10.89 11.08 -2.34
C PRO A 163 -11.08 11.66 -3.74
N PHE A 164 -10.95 10.83 -4.76
CA PHE A 164 -11.07 11.23 -6.16
C PHE A 164 -11.81 10.19 -7.01
N ARG A 165 -12.28 9.11 -6.38
CA ARG A 165 -13.00 8.04 -7.06
C ARG A 165 -14.49 8.32 -7.13
N ASP A 166 -15.15 7.76 -8.15
CA ASP A 166 -16.60 7.83 -8.28
C ASP A 166 -17.28 7.22 -7.04
N GLY A 167 -18.25 7.95 -6.48
CA GLY A 167 -18.97 7.55 -5.27
C GLY A 167 -18.34 8.00 -3.95
N ASP A 168 -17.21 8.66 -3.98
CA ASP A 168 -16.60 9.25 -2.78
C ASP A 168 -17.44 10.42 -2.27
N ASN A 169 -17.64 10.47 -0.93
CA ASN A 169 -18.34 11.57 -0.29
C ASN A 169 -17.38 12.73 0.03
N PHE A 170 -17.19 13.62 -0.95
CA PHE A 170 -16.31 14.78 -0.80
C PHE A 170 -16.69 15.69 0.36
N GLN A 171 -17.98 15.92 0.59
CA GLN A 171 -18.46 16.83 1.64
C GLN A 171 -18.11 16.29 3.03
N GLU A 172 -18.29 15.01 3.25
CA GLU A 172 -17.91 14.35 4.48
C GLU A 172 -16.40 14.44 4.69
N TYR A 173 -15.60 14.16 3.64
CA TYR A 173 -14.15 14.22 3.72
C TYR A 173 -13.66 15.64 4.01
N LEU A 174 -14.20 16.65 3.37
CA LEU A 174 -13.90 18.05 3.65
C LEU A 174 -14.25 18.43 5.10
N SER A 175 -15.32 17.86 5.66
CA SER A 175 -15.68 18.05 7.07
C SER A 175 -14.61 17.44 7.99
N MET A 176 -14.08 16.25 7.67
CA MET A 176 -12.97 15.64 8.39
C MET A 176 -11.71 16.52 8.34
N VAL A 177 -11.33 16.96 7.14
CA VAL A 177 -10.19 17.87 6.93
C VAL A 177 -10.37 19.16 7.71
N GLY A 178 -11.59 19.75 7.68
CA GLY A 178 -11.92 20.97 8.43
C GLY A 178 -11.74 20.81 9.93
N GLU A 179 -12.15 19.69 10.52
CA GLU A 179 -11.94 19.42 11.95
C GLU A 179 -10.46 19.28 12.32
N VAL A 180 -9.68 18.58 11.48
CA VAL A 180 -8.24 18.44 11.69
C VAL A 180 -7.53 19.79 11.56
N MET A 181 -7.88 20.61 10.55
CA MET A 181 -7.31 21.93 10.36
C MET A 181 -7.51 22.84 11.57
N GLN A 182 -8.69 22.83 12.19
CA GLN A 182 -8.99 23.68 13.34
C GLN A 182 -8.17 23.31 14.59
N ARG A 183 -7.64 22.11 14.68
CA ARG A 183 -6.98 21.59 15.88
C ARG A 183 -5.48 21.35 15.71
N THR A 184 -4.92 21.60 14.53
CA THR A 184 -3.52 21.32 14.22
C THR A 184 -2.77 22.58 13.76
N ALA A 185 -1.45 22.48 13.65
CA ALA A 185 -0.64 23.56 13.08
C ALA A 185 -0.77 23.65 11.56
N GLY A 186 -1.23 22.60 10.90
CA GLY A 186 -1.46 22.58 9.47
C GLY A 186 -1.63 21.19 8.88
N ILE A 187 -2.15 21.18 7.65
CA ILE A 187 -2.30 19.96 6.86
C ILE A 187 -1.41 20.02 5.63
N ARG A 188 -0.94 18.86 5.20
CA ARG A 188 -0.25 18.64 3.93
C ARG A 188 -1.01 17.59 3.12
N ARG A 189 -1.04 17.79 1.80
CA ARG A 189 -1.59 16.83 0.83
C ARG A 189 -0.56 16.59 -0.26
N PRO A 190 0.52 15.83 0.00
CA PRO A 190 1.58 15.60 -0.96
C PRO A 190 1.14 14.74 -2.15
N GLY A 191 0.31 13.72 -1.93
CA GLY A 191 -0.30 12.90 -2.98
C GLY A 191 0.46 11.63 -3.32
N ALA A 192 1.20 11.09 -2.35
CA ALA A 192 1.83 9.77 -2.36
C ALA A 192 1.73 9.18 -0.95
N ALA A 193 0.78 8.27 -0.74
CA ALA A 193 0.39 7.81 0.59
C ALA A 193 1.50 7.02 1.31
N ALA A 194 2.23 6.17 0.58
CA ALA A 194 3.35 5.43 1.14
C ALA A 194 4.48 6.37 1.61
N LEU A 195 4.71 7.48 0.87
CA LEU A 195 5.70 8.49 1.26
C LEU A 195 5.22 9.31 2.45
N ASP A 196 3.92 9.63 2.52
CA ASP A 196 3.32 10.31 3.67
C ASP A 196 3.51 9.50 4.95
N LEU A 197 3.26 8.20 4.91
CA LEU A 197 3.49 7.28 6.03
C LEU A 197 4.98 7.19 6.40
N ALA A 198 5.87 7.16 5.40
CA ALA A 198 7.32 7.19 5.64
C ALA A 198 7.76 8.49 6.33
N TYR A 199 7.13 9.62 6.01
CA TYR A 199 7.38 10.90 6.69
C TYR A 199 6.85 10.92 8.12
N VAL A 200 5.73 10.26 8.41
CA VAL A 200 5.30 10.03 9.80
C VAL A 200 6.35 9.21 10.56
N ALA A 201 6.85 8.14 9.97
CA ALA A 201 7.88 7.29 10.58
C ALA A 201 9.19 8.05 10.86
N ALA A 202 9.55 9.01 10.00
CA ALA A 202 10.72 9.87 10.16
C ALA A 202 10.49 11.06 11.10
N GLY A 203 9.25 11.31 11.52
CA GLY A 203 8.89 12.44 12.37
C GLY A 203 8.86 13.79 11.63
N TYR A 204 8.80 13.80 10.30
CA TYR A 204 8.61 15.00 9.49
C TYR A 204 7.18 15.52 9.56
N THR A 205 6.22 14.61 9.58
CA THR A 205 4.82 14.85 9.95
C THR A 205 4.51 14.09 11.24
N ASP A 206 3.49 14.52 11.96
CA ASP A 206 3.15 13.96 13.27
C ASP A 206 2.05 12.90 13.19
N GLY A 207 1.30 12.91 12.10
CA GLY A 207 0.24 11.96 11.82
C GLY A 207 -0.24 12.04 10.39
N PHE A 208 -1.02 11.04 10.01
CA PHE A 208 -1.60 10.85 8.69
C PHE A 208 -3.00 10.29 8.83
N PHE A 209 -3.91 10.65 7.95
CA PHE A 209 -5.20 9.99 7.79
C PHE A 209 -5.64 10.03 6.33
N GLU A 210 -6.21 8.94 5.84
CA GLU A 210 -6.76 8.87 4.49
C GLU A 210 -7.77 7.73 4.37
N ARG A 211 -8.72 7.87 3.42
CA ARG A 211 -9.74 6.87 3.08
C ARG A 211 -9.60 6.48 1.60
N GLY A 212 -9.92 5.23 1.29
CA GLY A 212 -9.90 4.72 -0.08
C GLY A 212 -8.56 4.15 -0.52
N LEU A 213 -7.62 3.99 0.41
CA LEU A 213 -6.29 3.42 0.14
C LEU A 213 -6.38 1.91 -0.11
N GLN A 214 -5.54 1.45 -1.01
CA GLN A 214 -5.34 0.03 -1.28
C GLN A 214 -4.23 -0.56 -0.40
N PRO A 215 -4.14 -1.87 -0.25
CA PRO A 215 -3.09 -2.50 0.54
C PRO A 215 -1.66 -2.11 0.15
N TRP A 216 -1.40 -1.90 -1.14
CA TRP A 216 -0.07 -1.52 -1.63
C TRP A 216 0.33 -0.09 -1.26
N ASP A 217 -0.63 0.83 -1.12
CA ASP A 217 -0.41 2.21 -0.65
C ASP A 217 0.06 2.23 0.82
N VAL A 218 -0.36 1.24 1.63
CA VAL A 218 -0.28 1.32 3.11
C VAL A 218 0.67 0.30 3.71
N ALA A 219 0.82 -0.89 3.13
CA ALA A 219 1.50 -2.01 3.77
C ALA A 219 2.95 -1.69 4.19
N ALA A 220 3.76 -1.12 3.30
CA ALA A 220 5.14 -0.77 3.64
C ALA A 220 5.19 0.38 4.65
N GLY A 221 4.42 1.45 4.39
CA GLY A 221 4.37 2.62 5.27
C GLY A 221 3.92 2.29 6.69
N SER A 222 2.95 1.39 6.85
CA SER A 222 2.45 0.97 8.17
C SER A 222 3.52 0.29 9.02
N LEU A 223 4.35 -0.58 8.42
CA LEU A 223 5.46 -1.19 9.14
C LEU A 223 6.54 -0.16 9.50
N LEU A 224 6.84 0.79 8.60
CA LEU A 224 7.77 1.87 8.91
C LEU A 224 7.31 2.66 10.14
N VAL A 225 6.03 3.06 10.19
CA VAL A 225 5.46 3.80 11.33
C VAL A 225 5.52 3.00 12.63
N THR A 226 5.10 1.73 12.60
CA THR A 226 5.09 0.89 13.81
C THR A 226 6.50 0.60 14.32
N GLU A 227 7.45 0.33 13.46
CA GLU A 227 8.86 0.11 13.80
C GLU A 227 9.58 1.41 14.22
N ALA A 228 9.07 2.57 13.83
CA ALA A 228 9.51 3.86 14.33
C ALA A 228 8.90 4.23 15.70
N GLY A 229 8.00 3.39 16.26
CA GLY A 229 7.35 3.60 17.56
C GLY A 229 6.02 4.38 17.48
N GLY A 230 5.44 4.49 16.29
CA GLY A 230 4.09 5.02 16.06
C GLY A 230 3.01 3.95 16.15
N LEU A 231 1.77 4.36 15.91
CA LEU A 231 0.59 3.49 15.81
C LEU A 231 -0.06 3.69 14.44
N VAL A 232 -0.65 2.59 13.93
CA VAL A 232 -1.43 2.57 12.70
C VAL A 232 -2.71 1.79 12.94
N GLY A 233 -3.81 2.24 12.39
CA GLY A 233 -5.11 1.57 12.45
C GLY A 233 -6.11 2.20 11.49
N ASN A 234 -7.33 1.67 11.48
CA ASN A 234 -8.46 2.29 10.80
C ASN A 234 -8.99 3.51 11.60
N PHE A 235 -10.06 4.12 11.14
CA PHE A 235 -10.64 5.30 11.82
C PHE A 235 -11.23 4.98 13.19
N THR A 236 -11.52 3.72 13.50
CA THR A 236 -11.94 3.27 14.85
C THR A 236 -10.79 2.77 15.72
N GLY A 237 -9.54 2.84 15.21
CA GLY A 237 -8.34 2.45 15.94
C GLY A 237 -8.01 0.96 15.91
N GLU A 238 -8.66 0.19 15.03
CA GLU A 238 -8.45 -1.26 14.89
C GLU A 238 -7.40 -1.59 13.82
N ALA A 239 -6.93 -2.84 13.83
CA ALA A 239 -5.83 -3.28 12.97
C ALA A 239 -6.23 -3.62 11.52
N ASP A 240 -7.52 -3.60 11.17
CA ASP A 240 -8.05 -4.04 9.88
C ASP A 240 -7.93 -2.98 8.76
N TYR A 241 -7.03 -2.00 8.90
CA TYR A 241 -6.87 -0.86 7.99
C TYR A 241 -6.49 -1.24 6.55
N LEU A 242 -5.80 -2.37 6.35
CA LEU A 242 -5.46 -2.85 5.01
C LEU A 242 -6.71 -3.27 4.22
N ASP A 243 -7.66 -3.93 4.88
CA ASP A 243 -8.87 -4.45 4.24
C ASP A 243 -9.99 -3.40 4.19
N GLN A 244 -10.02 -2.48 5.16
CA GLN A 244 -11.09 -1.49 5.31
C GLN A 244 -10.84 -0.19 4.54
N GLN A 245 -9.67 -0.01 3.95
CA GLN A 245 -9.33 1.17 3.17
C GLN A 245 -9.46 2.50 3.96
N GLU A 246 -9.35 2.44 5.28
CA GLU A 246 -9.29 3.58 6.18
C GLU A 246 -7.99 3.50 6.95
N CYS A 247 -7.17 4.53 6.91
CA CYS A 247 -5.87 4.55 7.58
C CYS A 247 -5.70 5.81 8.42
N ILE A 248 -5.35 5.62 9.70
CA ILE A 248 -4.77 6.64 10.57
C ILE A 248 -3.42 6.14 11.02
N ALA A 249 -2.41 7.00 10.98
CA ALA A 249 -1.08 6.73 11.51
C ALA A 249 -0.56 7.93 12.28
N GLY A 250 0.33 7.73 13.26
CA GLY A 250 0.94 8.83 13.98
C GLY A 250 1.73 8.45 15.21
N ALA A 251 2.35 9.46 15.82
CA ALA A 251 2.89 9.34 17.18
C ALA A 251 1.78 8.92 18.15
N PRO A 252 2.04 8.07 19.18
CA PRO A 252 0.97 7.37 19.90
C PRO A 252 -0.13 8.26 20.47
N ARG A 253 0.21 9.43 21.04
CA ARG A 253 -0.79 10.34 21.59
C ARG A 253 -1.52 11.14 20.51
N VAL A 254 -0.86 11.46 19.39
CA VAL A 254 -1.46 12.10 18.23
C VAL A 254 -2.44 11.14 17.55
N TYR A 255 -2.03 9.89 17.35
CA TYR A 255 -2.88 8.81 16.83
C TYR A 255 -4.18 8.67 17.64
N GLY A 256 -4.09 8.56 18.98
CA GLY A 256 -5.29 8.43 19.83
C GLY A 256 -6.24 9.61 19.70
N GLN A 257 -5.73 10.84 19.54
CA GLN A 257 -6.58 12.03 19.34
C GLN A 257 -7.20 12.05 17.95
N LEU A 258 -6.47 11.62 16.90
CA LEU A 258 -7.02 11.48 15.55
C LEU A 258 -8.13 10.42 15.51
N VAL A 259 -7.92 9.24 16.11
CA VAL A 259 -8.96 8.19 16.22
C VAL A 259 -10.20 8.73 16.95
N GLY A 260 -10.02 9.40 18.09
CA GLY A 260 -11.14 9.98 18.84
C GLY A 260 -11.94 11.03 18.06
N MET A 261 -11.29 11.74 17.14
CA MET A 261 -11.91 12.76 16.31
C MET A 261 -12.54 12.18 15.04
N LEU A 262 -11.87 11.26 14.39
CA LEU A 262 -12.24 10.75 13.06
C LEU A 262 -13.11 9.50 13.11
N GLY A 263 -13.20 8.80 14.25
CA GLY A 263 -13.93 7.56 14.38
C GLY A 263 -15.41 7.65 13.99
N LYS A 264 -16.05 8.82 14.18
CA LYS A 264 -17.44 9.07 13.75
C LYS A 264 -17.64 9.07 12.23
N TYR A 265 -16.57 9.22 11.47
CA TYR A 265 -16.58 9.19 9.99
C TYR A 265 -16.25 7.80 9.42
N SER A 266 -15.97 6.82 10.28
CA SER A 266 -15.71 5.46 9.82
C SER A 266 -16.96 4.82 9.23
N LYS A 267 -16.80 4.20 8.07
CA LYS A 267 -17.83 3.34 7.45
C LYS A 267 -18.01 2.03 8.23
N PHE A 268 -17.10 1.71 9.14
CA PHE A 268 -17.03 0.44 9.89
C PHE A 268 -17.23 0.64 11.39
N ALA A 269 -17.94 1.70 11.77
CA ALA A 269 -18.20 2.00 13.18
C ALA A 269 -19.09 0.94 13.86
N SER A 270 -19.94 0.22 13.10
CA SER A 270 -20.80 -0.85 13.64
C SER A 270 -20.13 -2.23 13.58
N ALA A 271 -20.51 -3.12 14.51
CA ALA A 271 -20.02 -4.50 14.50
C ALA A 271 -20.47 -5.30 13.25
N GLY A 272 -21.63 -4.96 12.67
CA GLY A 272 -22.17 -5.60 11.48
C GLY A 272 -21.35 -5.27 10.22
N ASP A 273 -20.96 -4.00 10.05
CA ASP A 273 -20.14 -3.57 8.92
C ASP A 273 -18.75 -4.23 8.94
N LYS A 274 -18.16 -4.36 10.15
CA LYS A 274 -16.88 -5.06 10.35
C LYS A 274 -16.95 -6.54 9.97
N ALA A 275 -18.02 -7.23 10.32
CA ALA A 275 -18.22 -8.63 9.98
C ALA A 275 -18.34 -8.84 8.45
N ALA A 276 -19.06 -7.95 7.76
CA ALA A 276 -19.21 -7.99 6.31
C ALA A 276 -17.88 -7.81 5.58
N VAL A 277 -17.04 -6.87 6.03
CA VAL A 277 -15.70 -6.65 5.43
C VAL A 277 -14.77 -7.82 5.67
N ARG A 278 -14.73 -8.39 6.88
CA ARG A 278 -13.94 -9.57 7.19
C ARG A 278 -14.36 -10.78 6.34
N GLN A 279 -15.65 -10.93 6.09
CA GLN A 279 -16.18 -11.99 5.22
C GLN A 279 -15.78 -11.74 3.76
N ALA A 280 -15.88 -10.53 3.25
CA ALA A 280 -15.45 -10.17 1.90
C ALA A 280 -13.94 -10.34 1.71
N ALA A 281 -13.12 -9.91 2.68
CA ALA A 281 -11.67 -10.09 2.67
C ALA A 281 -11.29 -11.58 2.71
N ALA A 282 -11.98 -12.40 3.52
CA ALA A 282 -11.76 -13.84 3.55
C ALA A 282 -12.11 -14.51 2.20
N LEU A 283 -13.15 -14.05 1.52
CA LEU A 283 -13.53 -14.54 0.19
C LEU A 283 -12.55 -14.11 -0.90
N SER A 284 -11.94 -12.93 -0.80
CA SER A 284 -10.90 -12.45 -1.71
C SER A 284 -9.54 -13.14 -1.51
N LEU A 285 -9.33 -13.75 -0.34
CA LEU A 285 -8.13 -14.51 0.01
C LEU A 285 -8.24 -16.01 -0.32
N THR A 286 -9.45 -16.50 -0.69
CA THR A 286 -9.64 -17.91 -1.11
C THR A 286 -9.33 -18.03 -2.60
N PRO A 287 -8.40 -18.93 -3.02
CA PRO A 287 -8.17 -19.19 -4.43
C PRO A 287 -9.46 -19.76 -5.06
N ALA A 288 -9.72 -19.41 -6.33
CA ALA A 288 -10.85 -19.92 -7.12
C ALA A 288 -10.66 -21.41 -7.44
N VAL A 289 -10.80 -22.30 -6.45
CA VAL A 289 -10.74 -23.77 -6.61
C VAL A 289 -12.13 -24.42 -6.64
N ALA A 290 -13.23 -23.65 -6.60
CA ALA A 290 -14.57 -24.22 -6.51
C ALA A 290 -15.39 -24.23 -7.81
N ALA A 291 -14.83 -23.91 -8.98
CA ALA A 291 -15.59 -23.89 -10.25
C ALA A 291 -15.25 -25.02 -11.26
N ALA A 292 -14.31 -25.91 -10.95
CA ALA A 292 -13.88 -26.96 -11.91
C ALA A 292 -14.39 -28.36 -11.60
N SER A 293 -15.23 -28.57 -10.57
CA SER A 293 -15.70 -29.91 -10.20
C SER A 293 -17.19 -30.21 -10.49
N ALA A 294 -17.90 -29.30 -11.18
CA ALA A 294 -19.33 -29.51 -11.51
C ALA A 294 -19.61 -29.98 -12.95
N ASP A 295 -18.63 -29.94 -13.86
CA ASP A 295 -18.84 -30.29 -15.29
C ASP A 295 -18.29 -31.67 -15.72
N ALA A 296 -17.78 -32.49 -14.79
CA ALA A 296 -17.22 -33.81 -15.11
C ALA A 296 -18.16 -34.98 -14.80
N ALA A 297 -19.45 -34.77 -14.52
CA ALA A 297 -20.39 -35.80 -14.09
C ALA A 297 -21.55 -36.07 -15.08
N HIS A 298 -21.45 -35.70 -16.36
CA HIS A 298 -22.46 -36.06 -17.34
C HIS A 298 -21.85 -36.40 -18.71
N ALA A 299 -21.18 -37.53 -18.82
CA ALA A 299 -20.99 -38.24 -20.08
C ALA A 299 -20.84 -39.75 -19.78
N ALA A 300 -21.96 -40.44 -19.65
CA ALA A 300 -22.00 -41.89 -19.75
C ALA A 300 -22.12 -42.27 -21.22
N PRO A 301 -21.49 -43.37 -21.69
CA PRO A 301 -21.54 -43.80 -23.07
C PRO A 301 -22.83 -44.60 -23.35
N THR A 302 -23.54 -44.23 -24.40
CA THR A 302 -24.54 -45.12 -25.02
C THR A 302 -23.86 -45.91 -26.12
N SER A 303 -23.83 -47.24 -25.90
CA SER A 303 -23.57 -48.26 -26.89
C SER A 303 -24.80 -48.45 -27.80
N GLU A 304 -24.55 -48.84 -29.03
CA GLU A 304 -25.28 -49.81 -29.93
C GLU A 304 -25.13 -49.36 -31.38
N GLU A 305 -24.39 -50.14 -32.12
CA GLU A 305 -24.83 -51.18 -33.08
C GLU A 305 -25.60 -50.62 -34.29
N ASP A 306 -24.99 -50.62 -35.44
CA ASP A 306 -25.30 -51.60 -36.52
C ASP A 306 -24.58 -51.22 -37.84
N ALA A 307 -23.92 -52.17 -38.44
CA ALA A 307 -23.52 -52.18 -39.84
C ALA A 307 -24.77 -52.67 -40.65
N PRO A 308 -24.82 -52.83 -42.02
CA PRO A 308 -23.77 -52.70 -43.02
C PRO A 308 -24.22 -51.92 -44.28
N PHE A 309 -23.33 -51.46 -45.10
CA PHE A 309 -23.10 -51.75 -46.51
C PHE A 309 -21.90 -50.91 -47.02
#